data_acc97841501a1335d1b19232965531da
#
_entry.id   acc97841501a1335d1b19232965531da
#
_cell.length_a   1.000
_cell.length_b   1.000
_cell.length_c   1.000
_cell.angle_alpha   90.00
_cell.angle_beta   90.00
_cell.angle_gamma   90.00
#
_symmetry.space_group_name_H-M   'P 1'
#
loop_
_entity.id
_entity.type
_entity.pdbx_description
1 polymer ?
#
loop_
_entity_poly.entity_id
_entity_poly.type
_entity_poly.pdbx_seq_one_letter_code
_entity_poly.pdbx_strand_id
1 'polypeptide(L)'
;MKKFIAKLLLAVLPIAIYAGIFVAFEPNDYFGLQGKDTMITRVKQYGASNINSIILGDSRLAHIDMSLVNTTAGREYYNLAFGGASLEESIDLVYFAKKANPKLNEVVLGLSFYTLNASYNTQNRISTIEKQLKNPIAYMSNLQYNTQLATALLGALRGVPLQEGVETSEHTKEDYEQNGEALPYRKDLIAYASVLYNKCAKPNTLTLAKPTQDATLAGINANEISAAQLANEMLKVTKSSSLWSVNEQQLMRLCELGDYCKANDIKLYFVLPPMDISVRELVCAPLGIDKAMLDVIEKLKANDAIVLDYEWTNAPSYKDTQYYDGFHLDTVHGLPQWTKTLFTDIIKG
;
A
#
# COMPACT_ATOMS: atom_id res chain seq x y z
N MET A 1 -43.55 -18.66 -32.95
CA MET A 1 -42.74 -18.90 -31.73
C MET A 1 -41.27 -19.20 -32.05
N LYS A 2 -40.92 -20.26 -32.79
CA LYS A 2 -39.49 -20.60 -33.10
C LYS A 2 -38.69 -19.47 -33.76
N LYS A 3 -39.25 -18.76 -34.75
CA LYS A 3 -38.58 -17.62 -35.43
C LYS A 3 -38.38 -16.40 -34.47
N PHE A 4 -39.23 -16.18 -33.51
CA PHE A 4 -39.10 -15.12 -32.49
C PHE A 4 -37.96 -15.47 -31.52
N ILE A 5 -37.95 -16.70 -31.02
CA ILE A 5 -36.89 -17.21 -30.15
C ILE A 5 -35.53 -17.11 -30.84
N ALA A 6 -35.42 -17.51 -32.10
CA ALA A 6 -34.18 -17.42 -32.87
C ALA A 6 -33.68 -15.97 -33.02
N LYS A 7 -34.59 -15.00 -33.28
CA LYS A 7 -34.22 -13.59 -33.34
C LYS A 7 -33.78 -13.04 -31.98
N LEU A 8 -34.44 -13.46 -30.89
CA LEU A 8 -34.07 -13.06 -29.54
C LEU A 8 -32.68 -13.60 -29.19
N LEU A 9 -32.39 -14.89 -29.48
CA LEU A 9 -31.08 -15.48 -29.26
C LEU A 9 -29.98 -14.77 -30.07
N LEU A 10 -30.25 -14.42 -31.32
CA LEU A 10 -29.33 -13.65 -32.15
C LEU A 10 -29.05 -12.25 -31.60
N ALA A 11 -30.05 -11.60 -31.00
CA ALA A 11 -29.89 -10.29 -30.38
C ALA A 11 -29.10 -10.34 -29.06
N VAL A 12 -29.23 -11.43 -28.30
CA VAL A 12 -28.53 -11.63 -27.03
C VAL A 12 -27.10 -12.16 -27.21
N LEU A 13 -26.81 -12.84 -28.32
CA LEU A 13 -25.53 -13.49 -28.59
C LEU A 13 -24.31 -12.55 -28.46
N PRO A 14 -24.31 -11.30 -29.00
CA PRO A 14 -23.18 -10.39 -28.83
C PRO A 14 -22.94 -10.03 -27.38
N ILE A 15 -23.98 -9.86 -26.59
CA ILE A 15 -23.90 -9.57 -25.15
C ILE A 15 -23.31 -10.77 -24.39
N ALA A 16 -23.74 -11.98 -24.73
CA ALA A 16 -23.24 -13.20 -24.12
C ALA A 16 -21.75 -13.44 -24.46
N ILE A 17 -21.35 -13.17 -25.70
CA ILE A 17 -19.93 -13.26 -26.12
C ILE A 17 -19.10 -12.24 -25.36
N TYR A 18 -19.56 -10.97 -25.31
CA TYR A 18 -18.88 -9.93 -24.54
C TYR A 18 -18.72 -10.32 -23.07
N ALA A 19 -19.81 -10.76 -22.44
CA ALA A 19 -19.79 -11.18 -21.04
C ALA A 19 -18.82 -12.33 -20.80
N GLY A 20 -18.81 -13.34 -21.71
CA GLY A 20 -17.88 -14.47 -21.61
C GLY A 20 -16.41 -14.05 -21.74
N ILE A 21 -16.09 -13.19 -22.70
CA ILE A 21 -14.74 -12.64 -22.85
C ILE A 21 -14.36 -11.80 -21.63
N PHE A 22 -15.26 -10.91 -21.17
CA PHE A 22 -14.99 -10.09 -20.02
C PHE A 22 -14.72 -10.92 -18.77
N VAL A 23 -15.56 -11.89 -18.47
CA VAL A 23 -15.41 -12.80 -17.32
C VAL A 23 -14.10 -13.59 -17.36
N ALA A 24 -13.67 -14.01 -18.56
CA ALA A 24 -12.46 -14.82 -18.72
C ALA A 24 -11.16 -14.02 -18.60
N PHE A 25 -11.17 -12.72 -18.95
CA PHE A 25 -9.95 -11.93 -19.11
C PHE A 25 -9.96 -10.60 -18.34
N GLU A 26 -10.94 -10.35 -17.48
CA GLU A 26 -11.04 -9.09 -16.73
C GLU A 26 -9.83 -8.89 -15.79
N PRO A 27 -9.44 -7.61 -15.53
CA PRO A 27 -8.13 -7.33 -14.95
C PRO A 27 -8.00 -7.70 -13.46
N ASN A 28 -9.09 -7.73 -12.70
CA ASN A 28 -9.05 -7.79 -11.24
C ASN A 28 -9.46 -9.13 -10.63
N ASP A 29 -9.66 -10.15 -11.46
CA ASP A 29 -10.15 -11.48 -11.04
C ASP A 29 -11.44 -11.42 -10.18
N TYR A 30 -12.31 -10.47 -10.48
CA TYR A 30 -13.58 -10.28 -9.80
C TYR A 30 -14.43 -11.56 -9.75
N PHE A 31 -14.41 -12.34 -10.84
CA PHE A 31 -15.15 -13.60 -10.94
C PHE A 31 -14.40 -14.80 -10.38
N GLY A 32 -13.13 -14.66 -9.98
CA GLY A 32 -12.33 -15.69 -9.34
C GLY A 32 -11.87 -16.82 -10.27
N LEU A 33 -11.71 -16.54 -11.57
CA LEU A 33 -11.31 -17.55 -12.57
C LEU A 33 -9.80 -17.58 -12.81
N GLN A 34 -9.08 -16.55 -12.42
CA GLN A 34 -7.66 -16.37 -12.76
C GLN A 34 -6.73 -16.59 -11.55
N GLY A 35 -7.27 -16.62 -10.33
CA GLY A 35 -6.50 -16.79 -9.09
C GLY A 35 -5.62 -15.60 -8.73
N LYS A 36 -5.93 -14.40 -9.25
CA LYS A 36 -5.15 -13.20 -8.97
C LYS A 36 -5.46 -12.65 -7.57
N ASP A 37 -4.40 -12.24 -6.86
CA ASP A 37 -4.52 -11.53 -5.59
C ASP A 37 -4.65 -10.02 -5.83
N THR A 38 -5.87 -9.53 -5.94
CA THR A 38 -6.18 -8.12 -6.17
C THR A 38 -6.93 -7.53 -4.97
N MET A 39 -6.97 -6.19 -4.87
CA MET A 39 -7.75 -5.53 -3.82
C MET A 39 -9.22 -5.99 -3.82
N ILE A 40 -9.83 -6.14 -5.00
CA ILE A 40 -11.22 -6.59 -5.12
C ILE A 40 -11.38 -8.02 -4.60
N THR A 41 -10.47 -8.93 -4.95
CA THR A 41 -10.52 -10.32 -4.48
C THR A 41 -10.31 -10.40 -2.97
N ARG A 42 -9.34 -9.68 -2.41
CA ARG A 42 -9.12 -9.61 -0.96
C ARG A 42 -10.34 -9.10 -0.21
N VAL A 43 -10.93 -7.99 -0.65
CA VAL A 43 -12.12 -7.40 -0.03
C VAL A 43 -13.32 -8.36 -0.12
N LYS A 44 -13.52 -9.02 -1.26
CA LYS A 44 -14.58 -10.02 -1.47
C LYS A 44 -14.38 -11.25 -0.58
N GLN A 45 -13.16 -11.78 -0.51
CA GLN A 45 -12.81 -12.93 0.30
C GLN A 45 -12.96 -12.64 1.79
N TYR A 46 -12.52 -11.45 2.23
CA TYR A 46 -12.72 -11.04 3.61
C TYR A 46 -14.20 -11.00 3.99
N GLY A 47 -15.06 -10.45 3.13
CA GLY A 47 -16.50 -10.43 3.35
C GLY A 47 -17.15 -11.81 3.49
N ALA A 48 -16.51 -12.86 2.97
CA ALA A 48 -16.93 -14.26 3.10
C ALA A 48 -16.20 -15.00 4.25
N SER A 49 -15.23 -14.37 4.89
CA SER A 49 -14.45 -14.95 5.99
C SER A 49 -15.16 -14.76 7.34
N ASN A 50 -14.72 -15.55 8.35
CA ASN A 50 -15.13 -15.38 9.73
C ASN A 50 -14.02 -14.76 10.60
N ILE A 51 -12.99 -14.18 9.99
CA ILE A 51 -11.85 -13.62 10.69
C ILE A 51 -12.21 -12.27 11.28
N ASN A 52 -11.96 -12.09 12.57
CA ASN A 52 -12.41 -10.92 13.34
C ASN A 52 -11.31 -9.85 13.51
N SER A 53 -10.09 -10.12 13.04
CA SER A 53 -8.94 -9.23 13.15
C SER A 53 -8.37 -8.93 11.76
N ILE A 54 -8.06 -7.67 11.47
CA ILE A 54 -7.57 -7.24 10.16
C ILE A 54 -6.29 -6.43 10.27
N ILE A 55 -5.49 -6.50 9.20
CA ILE A 55 -4.32 -5.64 8.99
C ILE A 55 -4.63 -4.74 7.80
N LEU A 56 -4.36 -3.46 7.94
CA LEU A 56 -4.57 -2.43 6.94
C LEU A 56 -3.31 -1.57 6.80
N GLY A 57 -3.17 -0.94 5.68
CA GLY A 57 -2.05 -0.04 5.38
C GLY A 57 -1.60 -0.15 3.92
N ASP A 58 -0.44 0.38 3.66
CA ASP A 58 0.17 0.37 2.33
C ASP A 58 1.14 -0.81 2.11
N SER A 59 2.05 -0.67 1.14
CA SER A 59 3.03 -1.70 0.76
C SER A 59 3.91 -2.16 1.92
N ARG A 60 4.08 -1.36 2.97
CA ARG A 60 4.93 -1.72 4.12
C ARG A 60 4.33 -2.84 4.98
N LEU A 61 3.00 -3.05 4.90
CA LEU A 61 2.29 -4.14 5.57
C LEU A 61 1.70 -5.16 4.60
N ALA A 62 1.66 -4.86 3.30
CA ALA A 62 1.03 -5.73 2.31
C ALA A 62 1.67 -7.12 2.20
N HIS A 63 2.98 -7.21 2.42
CA HIS A 63 3.77 -8.43 2.25
C HIS A 63 4.12 -9.15 3.56
N ILE A 64 3.45 -8.84 4.66
CA ILE A 64 3.62 -9.55 5.93
C ILE A 64 3.21 -11.02 5.76
N ASP A 65 4.07 -11.93 6.22
CA ASP A 65 3.76 -13.36 6.25
C ASP A 65 2.64 -13.66 7.25
N MET A 66 1.46 -14.00 6.73
CA MET A 66 0.27 -14.26 7.53
C MET A 66 0.38 -15.52 8.38
N SER A 67 1.18 -16.51 7.97
CA SER A 67 1.46 -17.69 8.81
C SER A 67 2.23 -17.29 10.07
N LEU A 68 3.22 -16.43 9.89
CA LEU A 68 4.02 -15.88 11.00
C LEU A 68 3.17 -14.99 11.92
N VAL A 69 2.32 -14.12 11.33
CA VAL A 69 1.36 -13.30 12.09
C VAL A 69 0.48 -14.17 12.97
N ASN A 70 -0.22 -15.13 12.36
CA ASN A 70 -1.21 -15.95 13.05
C ASN A 70 -0.55 -16.82 14.14
N THR A 71 0.65 -17.34 13.87
CA THR A 71 1.40 -18.12 14.84
C THR A 71 1.87 -17.26 16.01
N THR A 72 2.37 -16.05 15.75
CA THR A 72 2.86 -15.14 16.79
C THR A 72 1.69 -14.60 17.64
N ALA A 73 0.60 -14.22 16.98
CA ALA A 73 -0.57 -13.65 17.64
C ALA A 73 -1.45 -14.69 18.36
N GLY A 74 -1.32 -15.97 18.01
CA GLY A 74 -2.19 -17.03 18.52
C GLY A 74 -3.65 -16.91 18.06
N ARG A 75 -3.91 -16.16 17.00
CA ARG A 75 -5.22 -15.94 16.38
C ARG A 75 -5.07 -15.54 14.91
N GLU A 76 -6.16 -15.67 14.14
CA GLU A 76 -6.16 -15.37 12.74
C GLU A 76 -6.39 -13.88 12.45
N TYR A 77 -5.58 -13.34 11.54
CA TYR A 77 -5.76 -12.02 10.94
C TYR A 77 -6.00 -12.15 9.45
N TYR A 78 -6.73 -11.21 8.90
CA TYR A 78 -6.86 -11.05 7.45
C TYR A 78 -6.11 -9.80 6.99
N ASN A 79 -5.19 -9.96 6.03
CA ASN A 79 -4.42 -8.84 5.50
C ASN A 79 -5.19 -8.16 4.34
N LEU A 80 -5.66 -6.94 4.59
CA LEU A 80 -6.28 -6.05 3.61
C LEU A 80 -5.34 -4.90 3.19
N ALA A 81 -4.09 -4.87 3.67
CA ALA A 81 -3.10 -3.91 3.22
C ALA A 81 -2.69 -4.17 1.76
N PHE A 82 -2.41 -3.13 0.99
CA PHE A 82 -2.02 -3.26 -0.41
C PHE A 82 -1.11 -2.12 -0.86
N GLY A 83 -0.31 -2.38 -1.90
CA GLY A 83 0.63 -1.41 -2.45
C GLY A 83 -0.04 -0.12 -2.91
N GLY A 84 0.49 1.03 -2.47
CA GLY A 84 -0.02 2.34 -2.84
C GLY A 84 -1.39 2.69 -2.24
N ALA A 85 -1.82 2.02 -1.17
CA ALA A 85 -3.01 2.41 -0.44
C ALA A 85 -2.89 3.85 0.06
N SER A 86 -3.94 4.63 -0.13
CA SER A 86 -4.06 5.91 0.55
C SER A 86 -4.54 5.72 2.00
N LEU A 87 -4.29 6.71 2.85
CA LEU A 87 -4.81 6.69 4.21
C LEU A 87 -6.34 6.67 4.21
N GLU A 88 -6.96 7.40 3.28
CA GLU A 88 -8.41 7.41 3.10
C GLU A 88 -8.96 6.02 2.78
N GLU A 89 -8.32 5.29 1.88
CA GLU A 89 -8.70 3.92 1.55
C GLU A 89 -8.59 2.98 2.76
N SER A 90 -7.51 3.12 3.53
CA SER A 90 -7.31 2.30 4.74
C SER A 90 -8.36 2.57 5.80
N ILE A 91 -8.74 3.83 6.01
CA ILE A 91 -9.83 4.22 6.93
C ILE A 91 -11.18 3.65 6.46
N ASP A 92 -11.51 3.83 5.18
CA ASP A 92 -12.78 3.36 4.63
C ASP A 92 -12.89 1.83 4.64
N LEU A 93 -11.76 1.12 4.52
CA LEU A 93 -11.72 -0.33 4.66
C LEU A 93 -12.10 -0.80 6.08
N VAL A 94 -11.82 -0.03 7.13
CA VAL A 94 -12.28 -0.39 8.49
C VAL A 94 -13.81 -0.38 8.55
N TYR A 95 -14.44 0.68 8.04
CA TYR A 95 -15.90 0.77 8.00
C TYR A 95 -16.51 -0.33 7.13
N PHE A 96 -15.91 -0.58 5.98
CA PHE A 96 -16.33 -1.69 5.12
C PHE A 96 -16.21 -3.03 5.83
N ALA A 97 -15.06 -3.31 6.46
CA ALA A 97 -14.80 -4.56 7.14
C ALA A 97 -15.78 -4.81 8.30
N LYS A 98 -16.07 -3.80 9.11
CA LYS A 98 -17.08 -3.90 10.18
C LYS A 98 -18.47 -4.18 9.66
N LYS A 99 -18.84 -3.58 8.52
CA LYS A 99 -20.13 -3.81 7.86
C LYS A 99 -20.22 -5.22 7.26
N ALA A 100 -19.12 -5.70 6.66
CA ALA A 100 -19.05 -7.04 6.07
C ALA A 100 -19.01 -8.13 7.15
N ASN A 101 -18.29 -7.89 8.24
CA ASN A 101 -18.19 -8.78 9.39
C ASN A 101 -18.47 -8.01 10.69
N PRO A 102 -19.71 -8.06 11.22
CA PRO A 102 -20.05 -7.39 12.47
C PRO A 102 -19.26 -7.84 13.70
N LYS A 103 -18.58 -9.01 13.63
CA LYS A 103 -17.72 -9.54 14.70
C LYS A 103 -16.32 -8.98 14.68
N LEU A 104 -15.97 -8.11 13.71
CA LEU A 104 -14.68 -7.43 13.70
C LEU A 104 -14.44 -6.74 15.06
N ASN A 105 -13.35 -7.09 15.72
CA ASN A 105 -13.01 -6.61 17.06
C ASN A 105 -11.56 -6.13 17.19
N GLU A 106 -10.74 -6.27 16.15
CA GLU A 106 -9.36 -5.79 16.16
C GLU A 106 -8.90 -5.31 14.79
N VAL A 107 -8.21 -4.18 14.79
CA VAL A 107 -7.65 -3.53 13.60
C VAL A 107 -6.22 -3.10 13.86
N VAL A 108 -5.31 -3.53 13.00
CA VAL A 108 -3.92 -3.06 12.93
C VAL A 108 -3.80 -2.18 11.69
N LEU A 109 -3.66 -0.88 11.88
CA LEU A 109 -3.61 0.11 10.80
C LEU A 109 -2.21 0.72 10.70
N GLY A 110 -1.51 0.41 9.61
CA GLY A 110 -0.22 1.01 9.28
C GLY A 110 -0.35 2.46 8.86
N LEU A 111 0.44 3.33 9.47
CA LEU A 111 0.53 4.74 9.16
C LEU A 111 1.91 5.04 8.60
N SER A 112 1.99 5.41 7.34
CA SER A 112 3.21 5.90 6.71
C SER A 112 3.19 7.42 6.63
N PHE A 113 4.31 8.06 6.98
CA PHE A 113 4.38 9.53 7.03
C PHE A 113 3.92 10.19 5.71
N TYR A 114 4.23 9.60 4.57
CA TYR A 114 3.84 10.14 3.26
C TYR A 114 2.33 10.02 2.99
N THR A 115 1.63 9.06 3.59
CA THR A 115 0.17 8.95 3.44
C THR A 115 -0.58 10.04 4.22
N LEU A 116 0.08 10.65 5.20
CA LEU A 116 -0.41 11.82 5.94
C LEU A 116 -0.08 13.15 5.26
N ASN A 117 0.68 13.14 4.16
CA ASN A 117 1.00 14.37 3.44
C ASN A 117 -0.22 14.93 2.72
N ALA A 118 -0.53 16.21 2.94
CA ALA A 118 -1.64 16.93 2.29
C ALA A 118 -1.56 16.95 0.75
N SER A 119 -0.38 16.71 0.19
CA SER A 119 -0.14 16.66 -1.25
C SER A 119 0.02 15.25 -1.82
N TYR A 120 -0.13 14.23 -0.99
CA TYR A 120 -0.04 12.83 -1.41
C TYR A 120 -1.35 12.37 -2.07
N ASN A 121 -1.28 11.21 -2.71
CA ASN A 121 -2.42 10.58 -3.37
C ASN A 121 -3.62 10.44 -2.42
N THR A 122 -4.72 11.09 -2.80
CA THR A 122 -6.02 11.01 -2.11
C THR A 122 -6.99 10.09 -2.88
N GLN A 123 -6.47 9.17 -3.68
CA GLN A 123 -7.29 8.22 -4.41
C GLN A 123 -8.09 7.37 -3.43
N ASN A 124 -9.39 7.19 -3.71
CA ASN A 124 -10.26 6.30 -2.95
C ASN A 124 -11.00 5.35 -3.88
N ARG A 125 -10.54 4.11 -3.94
CA ARG A 125 -11.11 3.02 -4.75
C ARG A 125 -12.19 2.24 -4.00
N ILE A 126 -12.23 2.34 -2.66
CA ILE A 126 -13.08 1.49 -1.82
C ILE A 126 -14.56 1.71 -2.09
N SER A 127 -15.00 2.96 -2.22
CA SER A 127 -16.41 3.26 -2.55
C SER A 127 -16.84 2.68 -3.90
N THR A 128 -15.93 2.65 -4.86
CA THR A 128 -16.15 2.05 -6.18
C THR A 128 -16.23 0.53 -6.08
N ILE A 129 -15.31 -0.10 -5.33
CA ILE A 129 -15.31 -1.53 -5.08
C ILE A 129 -16.59 -1.97 -4.39
N GLU A 130 -17.06 -1.26 -3.35
CA GLU A 130 -18.33 -1.57 -2.69
C GLU A 130 -19.53 -1.58 -3.65
N LYS A 131 -19.59 -0.60 -4.56
CA LYS A 131 -20.65 -0.54 -5.59
C LYS A 131 -20.55 -1.73 -6.54
N GLN A 132 -19.36 -2.08 -6.97
CA GLN A 132 -19.10 -3.17 -7.88
C GLN A 132 -19.40 -4.53 -7.26
N LEU A 133 -19.05 -4.75 -5.99
CA LEU A 133 -19.39 -5.98 -5.27
C LEU A 133 -20.90 -6.20 -5.14
N LYS A 134 -21.68 -5.11 -5.06
CA LYS A 134 -23.14 -5.17 -5.02
C LYS A 134 -23.78 -5.33 -6.40
N ASN A 135 -23.08 -4.94 -7.45
CA ASN A 135 -23.63 -4.90 -8.81
C ASN A 135 -22.56 -5.33 -9.84
N PRO A 136 -22.52 -6.61 -10.23
CA PRO A 136 -21.60 -7.10 -11.26
C PRO A 136 -21.70 -6.37 -12.60
N ILE A 137 -22.88 -5.86 -12.96
CA ILE A 137 -23.08 -5.08 -14.19
C ILE A 137 -22.30 -3.76 -14.10
N ALA A 138 -22.29 -3.12 -12.93
CA ALA A 138 -21.50 -1.90 -12.72
C ALA A 138 -20.00 -2.19 -12.83
N TYR A 139 -19.53 -3.37 -12.42
CA TYR A 139 -18.17 -3.82 -12.63
C TYR A 139 -17.86 -4.01 -14.12
N MET A 140 -18.68 -4.78 -14.83
CA MET A 140 -18.51 -5.06 -16.26
C MET A 140 -18.60 -3.81 -17.13
N SER A 141 -19.39 -2.82 -16.75
CA SER A 141 -19.54 -1.56 -17.49
C SER A 141 -18.47 -0.51 -17.17
N ASN A 142 -17.49 -0.81 -16.29
CA ASN A 142 -16.41 0.12 -15.96
C ASN A 142 -15.51 0.37 -17.18
N LEU A 143 -15.41 1.62 -17.61
CA LEU A 143 -14.69 2.00 -18.82
C LEU A 143 -13.18 1.67 -18.72
N GLN A 144 -12.59 1.90 -17.55
CA GLN A 144 -11.16 1.61 -17.33
C GLN A 144 -10.86 0.13 -17.49
N TYR A 145 -11.69 -0.75 -16.91
CA TYR A 145 -11.50 -2.20 -17.02
C TYR A 145 -11.71 -2.70 -18.45
N ASN A 146 -12.69 -2.13 -19.15
CA ASN A 146 -12.90 -2.43 -20.56
C ASN A 146 -11.73 -1.97 -21.44
N THR A 147 -11.13 -0.83 -21.14
CA THR A 147 -9.93 -0.35 -21.85
C THR A 147 -8.74 -1.24 -21.58
N GLN A 148 -8.53 -1.65 -20.33
CA GLN A 148 -7.46 -2.58 -19.97
C GLN A 148 -7.64 -3.94 -20.66
N LEU A 149 -8.87 -4.48 -20.66
CA LEU A 149 -9.21 -5.71 -21.37
C LEU A 149 -8.94 -5.59 -22.87
N ALA A 150 -9.39 -4.51 -23.50
CA ALA A 150 -9.17 -4.28 -24.93
C ALA A 150 -7.67 -4.20 -25.27
N THR A 151 -6.90 -3.50 -24.43
CA THR A 151 -5.45 -3.39 -24.59
C THR A 151 -4.76 -4.73 -24.45
N ALA A 152 -5.15 -5.53 -23.44
CA ALA A 152 -4.62 -6.87 -23.22
C ALA A 152 -4.92 -7.81 -24.39
N LEU A 153 -6.17 -7.82 -24.89
CA LEU A 153 -6.57 -8.64 -26.05
C LEU A 153 -5.83 -8.22 -27.33
N LEU A 154 -5.67 -6.92 -27.58
CA LEU A 154 -4.90 -6.43 -28.73
C LEU A 154 -3.41 -6.77 -28.60
N GLY A 155 -2.86 -6.75 -27.40
CA GLY A 155 -1.50 -7.20 -27.11
C GLY A 155 -1.33 -8.69 -27.43
N ALA A 156 -2.25 -9.53 -26.93
CA ALA A 156 -2.25 -10.97 -27.16
C ALA A 156 -2.34 -11.30 -28.66
N LEU A 157 -3.15 -10.59 -29.44
CA LEU A 157 -3.23 -10.74 -30.89
C LEU A 157 -1.92 -10.38 -31.60
N ARG A 158 -1.08 -9.57 -30.99
CA ARG A 158 0.26 -9.19 -31.50
C ARG A 158 1.37 -10.08 -30.95
N GLY A 159 1.04 -11.16 -30.24
CA GLY A 159 2.01 -12.05 -29.61
C GLY A 159 2.69 -11.49 -28.36
N VAL A 160 2.18 -10.39 -27.82
CA VAL A 160 2.60 -9.88 -26.52
C VAL A 160 1.87 -10.74 -25.46
N PRO A 161 2.57 -11.40 -24.53
CA PRO A 161 1.93 -12.12 -23.45
C PRO A 161 0.96 -11.17 -22.73
N LEU A 162 -0.21 -11.68 -22.35
CA LEU A 162 -1.09 -10.97 -21.42
C LEU A 162 -0.24 -10.67 -20.19
N GLN A 163 0.12 -9.41 -19.97
CA GLN A 163 0.80 -9.04 -18.75
C GLN A 163 -0.13 -9.45 -17.62
N GLU A 164 0.31 -10.39 -16.82
CA GLU A 164 -0.24 -10.58 -15.49
C GLU A 164 -0.19 -9.20 -14.87
N GLY A 165 -1.32 -8.74 -14.32
CA GLY A 165 -1.41 -7.40 -13.79
C GLY A 165 -0.21 -7.16 -12.90
N VAL A 166 0.57 -6.12 -13.18
CA VAL A 166 1.73 -5.74 -12.38
C VAL A 166 1.19 -5.23 -11.05
N GLU A 167 0.75 -6.14 -10.21
CA GLU A 167 0.87 -5.93 -8.79
C GLU A 167 2.35 -6.20 -8.51
N THR A 168 3.01 -5.16 -8.09
CA THR A 168 4.33 -5.09 -7.48
C THR A 168 5.03 -6.44 -7.48
N SER A 169 6.04 -6.56 -8.35
CA SER A 169 6.94 -7.71 -8.36
C SER A 169 7.12 -8.21 -6.92
N GLU A 170 6.63 -9.39 -6.61
CA GLU A 170 7.04 -10.04 -5.38
C GLU A 170 8.55 -10.04 -5.40
N HIS A 171 9.14 -9.34 -4.45
CA HIS A 171 10.58 -9.33 -4.31
C HIS A 171 11.00 -10.76 -4.00
N THR A 172 11.78 -11.34 -4.87
CA THR A 172 12.27 -12.69 -4.70
C THR A 172 13.46 -12.70 -3.74
N LYS A 173 13.84 -13.88 -3.26
CA LYS A 173 15.04 -13.99 -2.43
C LYS A 173 16.28 -13.47 -3.15
N GLU A 174 16.34 -13.64 -4.47
CA GLU A 174 17.41 -13.17 -5.34
C GLU A 174 17.51 -11.64 -5.39
N ASP A 175 16.40 -10.93 -5.17
CA ASP A 175 16.39 -9.46 -5.09
C ASP A 175 17.10 -8.92 -3.85
N TYR A 176 17.25 -9.74 -2.80
CA TYR A 176 17.85 -9.36 -1.53
C TYR A 176 19.21 -10.03 -1.26
N GLU A 177 19.54 -11.08 -1.98
CA GLU A 177 20.74 -11.86 -1.74
C GLU A 177 21.50 -12.12 -3.04
N GLN A 178 22.83 -12.00 -3.00
CA GLN A 178 23.71 -12.45 -4.06
C GLN A 178 24.72 -13.45 -3.47
N ASN A 179 24.82 -14.63 -4.09
CA ASN A 179 25.72 -15.70 -3.60
C ASN A 179 25.44 -16.13 -2.14
N GLY A 180 24.18 -15.99 -1.67
CA GLY A 180 23.79 -16.30 -0.30
C GLY A 180 24.11 -15.20 0.72
N GLU A 181 24.62 -14.05 0.29
CA GLU A 181 24.87 -12.87 1.13
C GLU A 181 23.82 -11.79 0.87
N ALA A 182 23.32 -11.17 1.94
CA ALA A 182 22.37 -10.07 1.83
C ALA A 182 23.00 -8.85 1.13
N LEU A 183 22.26 -8.26 0.20
CA LEU A 183 22.71 -7.09 -0.56
C LEU A 183 22.33 -5.81 0.18
N PRO A 184 23.27 -4.86 0.35
CA PRO A 184 22.93 -3.55 0.90
C PRO A 184 22.12 -2.75 -0.13
N TYR A 185 20.93 -2.24 0.28
CA TYR A 185 20.06 -1.43 -0.57
C TYR A 185 20.71 -0.10 -1.01
N ARG A 186 21.71 0.37 -0.29
CA ARG A 186 22.36 1.69 -0.51
C ARG A 186 23.02 1.86 -1.87
N LYS A 187 23.16 0.81 -2.66
CA LYS A 187 23.63 0.93 -4.05
C LYS A 187 22.76 1.88 -4.89
N ASP A 188 21.47 1.96 -4.56
CA ASP A 188 20.48 2.79 -5.26
C ASP A 188 19.90 3.90 -4.37
N LEU A 189 20.60 4.33 -3.34
CA LEU A 189 20.11 5.29 -2.36
C LEU A 189 19.60 6.59 -3.00
N ILE A 190 20.24 7.08 -4.06
CA ILE A 190 19.81 8.29 -4.77
C ILE A 190 18.47 8.06 -5.49
N ALA A 191 18.35 6.92 -6.20
CA ALA A 191 17.10 6.58 -6.87
C ALA A 191 15.96 6.47 -5.84
N TYR A 192 16.23 5.85 -4.72
CA TYR A 192 15.30 5.69 -3.63
C TYR A 192 14.91 7.02 -2.96
N ALA A 193 15.89 7.86 -2.63
CA ALA A 193 15.64 9.19 -2.08
C ALA A 193 14.79 10.04 -3.06
N SER A 194 15.01 9.90 -4.37
CA SER A 194 14.17 10.55 -5.38
C SER A 194 12.73 10.05 -5.37
N VAL A 195 12.49 8.76 -5.17
CA VAL A 195 11.15 8.18 -5.04
C VAL A 195 10.45 8.71 -3.80
N LEU A 196 11.12 8.72 -2.66
CA LEU A 196 10.57 9.26 -1.40
C LEU A 196 10.31 10.75 -1.51
N TYR A 197 11.23 11.48 -2.10
CA TYR A 197 11.08 12.89 -2.38
C TYR A 197 9.81 13.15 -3.19
N ASN A 198 9.60 12.40 -4.29
CA ASN A 198 8.39 12.51 -5.10
C ASN A 198 7.10 12.16 -4.31
N LYS A 199 7.16 11.23 -3.37
CA LYS A 199 6.04 10.90 -2.48
C LYS A 199 5.73 12.03 -1.47
N CYS A 200 6.72 12.84 -1.13
CA CYS A 200 6.57 13.96 -0.19
C CYS A 200 6.28 15.28 -0.90
N ALA A 201 6.70 15.43 -2.16
CA ALA A 201 6.52 16.64 -2.94
C ALA A 201 5.08 16.78 -3.48
N LYS A 202 4.67 18.04 -3.74
CA LYS A 202 3.39 18.29 -4.42
C LYS A 202 3.45 17.71 -5.85
N PRO A 203 2.41 16.96 -6.28
CA PRO A 203 2.42 16.25 -7.57
C PRO A 203 2.71 17.11 -8.81
N ASN A 204 2.53 18.42 -8.71
CA ASN A 204 2.62 19.36 -9.85
C ASN A 204 3.92 20.17 -9.92
N THR A 205 4.89 19.95 -9.02
CA THR A 205 6.06 20.83 -8.92
C THR A 205 7.37 20.24 -9.41
N LEU A 206 7.47 18.91 -9.60
CA LEU A 206 8.71 18.27 -10.02
C LEU A 206 8.45 17.01 -10.84
N THR A 207 8.64 17.12 -12.13
CA THR A 207 9.06 16.01 -12.96
C THR A 207 10.56 15.82 -12.70
N LEU A 208 10.92 15.15 -11.61
CA LEU A 208 12.24 14.52 -11.59
C LEU A 208 12.19 13.46 -12.69
N ALA A 209 13.08 13.59 -13.67
CA ALA A 209 13.29 12.56 -14.65
C ALA A 209 13.40 11.22 -13.88
N LYS A 210 12.72 10.16 -14.35
CA LYS A 210 12.94 8.82 -13.80
C LYS A 210 14.44 8.65 -13.71
N PRO A 211 15.01 8.28 -12.56
CA PRO A 211 16.43 7.99 -12.49
C PRO A 211 16.67 6.89 -13.52
N THR A 212 17.32 7.24 -14.61
CA THR A 212 17.98 6.24 -15.44
C THR A 212 19.17 5.73 -14.64
N GLN A 213 19.60 4.51 -14.85
CA GLN A 213 20.77 3.95 -14.18
C GLN A 213 22.02 4.87 -14.25
N ASP A 214 21.99 5.86 -15.12
CA ASP A 214 23.03 6.88 -15.35
C ASP A 214 22.68 8.27 -14.78
N ALA A 215 21.54 8.44 -14.10
CA ALA A 215 21.16 9.75 -13.56
C ALA A 215 21.94 10.02 -12.28
N THR A 216 23.07 10.63 -12.45
CA THR A 216 23.75 11.35 -11.39
C THR A 216 22.94 12.62 -11.07
N LEU A 217 22.52 12.84 -9.83
CA LEU A 217 22.12 14.16 -9.37
C LEU A 217 23.31 15.10 -9.64
N ALA A 218 23.22 15.93 -10.69
CA ALA A 218 24.26 16.89 -11.07
C ALA A 218 25.68 16.31 -11.24
N GLY A 219 25.84 15.07 -11.70
CA GLY A 219 27.16 14.47 -11.91
C GLY A 219 27.83 13.87 -10.67
N ILE A 220 27.07 13.69 -9.60
CA ILE A 220 27.61 13.16 -8.34
C ILE A 220 27.43 11.63 -8.30
N ASN A 221 28.51 10.90 -8.04
CA ASN A 221 28.48 9.44 -7.91
C ASN A 221 27.77 9.05 -6.61
N ALA A 222 26.73 8.21 -6.70
CA ALA A 222 25.93 7.75 -5.57
C ALA A 222 26.76 7.18 -4.41
N ASN A 223 27.88 6.55 -4.71
CA ASN A 223 28.75 5.92 -3.73
C ASN A 223 29.65 6.93 -2.98
N GLU A 224 29.68 8.19 -3.39
CA GLU A 224 30.55 9.24 -2.88
C GLU A 224 29.81 10.33 -2.11
N ILE A 225 28.48 10.30 -2.11
CA ILE A 225 27.67 11.32 -1.44
C ILE A 225 27.45 10.96 0.02
N SER A 226 27.82 11.89 0.91
CA SER A 226 27.40 11.80 2.31
C SER A 226 25.91 12.09 2.45
N ALA A 227 25.30 11.58 3.51
CA ALA A 227 23.91 11.85 3.87
C ALA A 227 23.57 13.35 3.85
N ALA A 228 24.47 14.18 4.41
CA ALA A 228 24.31 15.63 4.45
C ALA A 228 24.37 16.29 3.06
N GLN A 229 25.20 15.78 2.16
CA GLN A 229 25.30 16.30 0.79
C GLN A 229 24.03 15.98 -0.01
N LEU A 230 23.51 14.75 0.11
CA LEU A 230 22.27 14.36 -0.56
C LEU A 230 21.08 15.19 -0.04
N ALA A 231 20.98 15.39 1.27
CA ALA A 231 19.94 16.25 1.86
C ALA A 231 20.03 17.69 1.32
N ASN A 232 21.24 18.25 1.22
CA ASN A 232 21.45 19.59 0.68
C ASN A 232 21.12 19.67 -0.81
N GLU A 233 21.44 18.67 -1.61
CA GLU A 233 21.07 18.66 -3.03
C GLU A 233 19.56 18.51 -3.21
N MET A 234 18.90 17.69 -2.41
CA MET A 234 17.45 17.60 -2.38
C MET A 234 16.80 18.93 -2.01
N LEU A 235 17.33 19.65 -1.01
CA LEU A 235 16.85 20.98 -0.62
C LEU A 235 17.05 22.02 -1.71
N LYS A 236 18.14 21.97 -2.48
CA LYS A 236 18.37 22.87 -3.62
C LYS A 236 17.36 22.65 -4.74
N VAL A 237 17.02 21.41 -5.04
CA VAL A 237 16.02 21.06 -6.06
C VAL A 237 14.64 21.50 -5.61
N THR A 238 14.39 21.56 -4.30
CA THR A 238 13.08 21.82 -3.72
C THR A 238 12.80 23.28 -3.46
N LYS A 239 13.36 24.24 -3.96
CA LYS A 239 13.11 25.72 -3.83
C LYS A 239 11.87 26.19 -3.04
N SER A 240 11.13 25.28 -2.44
CA SER A 240 9.89 25.51 -1.69
C SER A 240 9.97 24.84 -0.33
N SER A 241 9.88 25.64 0.73
CA SER A 241 9.82 25.20 2.12
C SER A 241 8.54 24.45 2.51
N SER A 242 7.62 24.19 1.57
CA SER A 242 6.30 23.62 1.84
C SER A 242 6.01 22.34 1.06
N LEU A 243 7.00 21.46 0.94
CA LEU A 243 6.83 20.22 0.17
C LEU A 243 6.03 19.16 0.90
N TRP A 244 6.08 19.17 2.22
CA TRP A 244 5.37 18.25 3.07
C TRP A 244 4.61 19.03 4.15
N SER A 245 3.37 18.64 4.36
CA SER A 245 2.55 19.16 5.46
C SER A 245 1.53 18.11 5.86
N VAL A 246 1.19 18.07 7.14
CA VAL A 246 0.14 17.17 7.64
C VAL A 246 -1.19 17.48 6.96
N ASN A 247 -1.86 16.48 6.48
CA ASN A 247 -3.25 16.57 6.05
C ASN A 247 -4.14 16.55 7.31
N GLU A 248 -4.48 17.74 7.82
CA GLU A 248 -5.29 17.87 9.03
C GLU A 248 -6.66 17.21 8.89
N GLN A 249 -7.24 17.16 7.69
CA GLN A 249 -8.50 16.47 7.46
C GLN A 249 -8.35 14.95 7.66
N GLN A 250 -7.27 14.36 7.15
CA GLN A 250 -7.02 12.92 7.35
C GLN A 250 -6.65 12.61 8.80
N LEU A 251 -5.92 13.50 9.47
CA LEU A 251 -5.62 13.34 10.89
C LEU A 251 -6.91 13.38 11.74
N MET A 252 -7.82 14.28 11.42
CA MET A 252 -9.13 14.34 12.08
C MET A 252 -9.92 13.03 11.84
N ARG A 253 -9.91 12.50 10.61
CA ARG A 253 -10.55 11.20 10.31
C ARG A 253 -9.93 10.03 11.07
N LEU A 254 -8.62 10.06 11.36
CA LEU A 254 -7.99 9.04 12.22
C LEU A 254 -8.51 9.13 13.66
N CYS A 255 -8.69 10.34 14.21
CA CYS A 255 -9.29 10.52 15.53
C CYS A 255 -10.75 10.02 15.54
N GLU A 256 -11.54 10.41 14.54
CA GLU A 256 -12.94 9.93 14.37
C GLU A 256 -13.01 8.39 14.24
N LEU A 257 -12.03 7.79 13.54
CA LEU A 257 -11.93 6.34 13.45
C LEU A 257 -11.64 5.71 14.81
N GLY A 258 -10.79 6.34 15.63
CA GLY A 258 -10.53 5.91 17.01
C GLY A 258 -11.82 5.89 17.84
N ASP A 259 -12.58 6.98 17.80
CA ASP A 259 -13.88 7.09 18.49
C ASP A 259 -14.89 6.04 17.99
N TYR A 260 -14.95 5.85 16.67
CA TYR A 260 -15.79 4.82 16.06
C TYR A 260 -15.42 3.42 16.52
N CYS A 261 -14.13 3.07 16.52
CA CYS A 261 -13.66 1.77 16.96
C CYS A 261 -13.99 1.53 18.44
N LYS A 262 -13.77 2.53 19.29
CA LYS A 262 -14.11 2.48 20.71
C LYS A 262 -15.63 2.26 20.93
N ALA A 263 -16.48 2.96 20.18
CA ALA A 263 -17.93 2.82 20.25
C ALA A 263 -18.46 1.48 19.72
N ASN A 264 -17.66 0.73 18.98
CA ASN A 264 -18.04 -0.55 18.36
C ASN A 264 -17.25 -1.75 18.93
N ASP A 265 -16.59 -1.58 20.08
CA ASP A 265 -15.76 -2.61 20.75
C ASP A 265 -14.66 -3.17 19.81
N ILE A 266 -14.03 -2.30 19.02
CA ILE A 266 -12.92 -2.65 18.15
C ILE A 266 -11.63 -2.10 18.76
N LYS A 267 -10.66 -2.98 19.04
CA LYS A 267 -9.33 -2.59 19.44
C LYS A 267 -8.54 -2.11 18.22
N LEU A 268 -8.18 -0.84 18.21
CA LEU A 268 -7.46 -0.22 17.10
C LEU A 268 -6.01 0.09 17.50
N TYR A 269 -5.08 -0.43 16.69
CA TYR A 269 -3.66 -0.12 16.79
C TYR A 269 -3.24 0.72 15.59
N PHE A 270 -2.74 1.92 15.83
CA PHE A 270 -1.98 2.67 14.82
C PHE A 270 -0.53 2.23 14.89
N VAL A 271 0.00 1.78 13.77
CA VAL A 271 1.36 1.25 13.67
C VAL A 271 2.17 2.10 12.71
N LEU A 272 3.29 2.64 13.18
CA LEU A 272 4.26 3.32 12.34
C LEU A 272 5.40 2.33 12.05
N PRO A 273 5.45 1.76 10.83
CA PRO A 273 6.45 0.75 10.49
C PRO A 273 7.87 1.32 10.46
N PRO A 274 8.90 0.53 10.77
CA PRO A 274 10.28 1.01 10.76
C PRO A 274 10.76 1.38 9.36
N MET A 275 11.61 2.39 9.27
CA MET A 275 12.41 2.71 8.09
C MET A 275 13.88 2.91 8.48
N ASP A 276 14.77 2.86 7.52
CA ASP A 276 16.19 3.06 7.76
C ASP A 276 16.47 4.48 8.26
N ILE A 277 17.38 4.59 9.22
CA ILE A 277 17.73 5.88 9.84
C ILE A 277 18.23 6.91 8.80
N SER A 278 18.92 6.46 7.76
CA SER A 278 19.39 7.37 6.72
C SER A 278 18.25 8.01 5.92
N VAL A 279 17.14 7.32 5.73
CA VAL A 279 15.95 7.91 5.11
C VAL A 279 15.35 9.00 6.00
N ARG A 280 15.30 8.78 7.30
CA ARG A 280 14.87 9.81 8.26
C ARG A 280 15.76 11.04 8.20
N GLU A 281 17.07 10.83 8.19
CA GLU A 281 18.06 11.92 8.16
C GLU A 281 18.10 12.66 6.81
N LEU A 282 17.97 11.93 5.68
CA LEU A 282 18.11 12.48 4.34
C LEU A 282 16.82 13.11 3.79
N VAL A 283 15.67 12.58 4.17
CA VAL A 283 14.37 13.00 3.63
C VAL A 283 13.53 13.69 4.69
N CYS A 284 13.36 13.05 5.84
CA CYS A 284 12.36 13.50 6.81
C CYS A 284 12.85 14.73 7.61
N ALA A 285 14.05 14.70 8.18
CA ALA A 285 14.56 15.79 8.99
C ALA A 285 14.70 17.12 8.21
N PRO A 286 15.25 17.12 6.96
CA PRO A 286 15.35 18.35 6.19
C PRO A 286 14.00 18.97 5.81
N LEU A 287 12.92 18.18 5.78
CA LEU A 287 11.57 18.62 5.48
C LEU A 287 10.72 18.87 6.75
N GLY A 288 11.30 18.68 7.95
CA GLY A 288 10.61 18.81 9.23
C GLY A 288 9.52 17.76 9.47
N ILE A 289 9.58 16.62 8.75
CA ILE A 289 8.59 15.55 8.82
C ILE A 289 8.67 14.86 10.19
N ASP A 290 9.88 14.67 10.73
CA ASP A 290 10.12 14.08 12.04
C ASP A 290 9.35 14.79 13.14
N LYS A 291 9.49 16.11 13.22
CA LYS A 291 8.75 16.92 14.20
C LYS A 291 7.24 16.82 13.99
N ALA A 292 6.79 16.96 12.75
CA ALA A 292 5.37 16.92 12.46
C ALA A 292 4.75 15.53 12.77
N MET A 293 5.49 14.44 12.55
CA MET A 293 5.02 13.10 12.89
C MET A 293 4.98 12.85 14.39
N LEU A 294 5.92 13.41 15.16
CA LEU A 294 5.83 13.38 16.62
C LEU A 294 4.58 14.12 17.13
N ASP A 295 4.27 15.30 16.56
CA ASP A 295 3.04 16.02 16.89
C ASP A 295 1.77 15.20 16.52
N VAL A 296 1.79 14.48 15.40
CA VAL A 296 0.69 13.55 15.01
C VAL A 296 0.54 12.43 16.03
N ILE A 297 1.64 11.78 16.42
CA ILE A 297 1.62 10.70 17.42
C ILE A 297 1.05 11.19 18.75
N GLU A 298 1.45 12.37 19.20
CA GLU A 298 0.92 12.95 20.44
C GLU A 298 -0.58 13.26 20.33
N LYS A 299 -1.04 13.79 19.21
CA LYS A 299 -2.47 14.04 18.97
C LYS A 299 -3.28 12.73 18.99
N LEU A 300 -2.77 11.65 18.37
CA LEU A 300 -3.43 10.34 18.38
C LEU A 300 -3.48 9.77 19.80
N LYS A 301 -2.38 9.83 20.55
CA LYS A 301 -2.33 9.37 21.95
C LYS A 301 -3.24 10.18 22.87
N ALA A 302 -3.33 11.49 22.66
CA ALA A 302 -4.24 12.35 23.41
C ALA A 302 -5.73 12.01 23.15
N ASN A 303 -6.02 11.32 22.06
CA ASN A 303 -7.34 10.79 21.72
C ASN A 303 -7.51 9.30 22.14
N ASP A 304 -6.78 8.85 23.17
CA ASP A 304 -6.80 7.49 23.70
C ASP A 304 -6.45 6.39 22.67
N ALA A 305 -5.76 6.73 21.58
CA ALA A 305 -5.37 5.76 20.58
C ALA A 305 -4.14 4.94 21.02
N ILE A 306 -4.13 3.64 20.72
CA ILE A 306 -2.96 2.79 20.91
C ILE A 306 -2.03 3.01 19.71
N VAL A 307 -0.87 3.63 19.96
CA VAL A 307 0.13 3.93 18.93
C VAL A 307 1.38 3.11 19.17
N LEU A 308 1.70 2.22 18.24
CA LEU A 308 2.93 1.44 18.20
C LEU A 308 3.89 2.10 17.22
N ASP A 309 4.81 2.90 17.76
CA ASP A 309 5.75 3.68 16.97
C ASP A 309 7.10 2.97 16.87
N TYR A 310 7.39 2.41 15.69
CA TYR A 310 8.68 1.82 15.36
C TYR A 310 9.50 2.71 14.40
N GLU A 311 9.04 3.92 14.14
CA GLU A 311 9.63 4.79 13.13
C GLU A 311 10.35 6.00 13.74
N TRP A 312 9.77 6.64 14.76
CA TRP A 312 10.22 7.95 15.25
C TRP A 312 10.86 7.88 16.62
N THR A 313 10.17 7.36 17.65
CA THR A 313 10.65 7.35 19.03
C THR A 313 11.27 6.01 19.44
N ASN A 314 10.69 4.91 19.01
CA ASN A 314 11.12 3.57 19.37
C ASN A 314 11.64 2.79 18.15
N ALA A 315 12.28 3.50 17.23
CA ALA A 315 12.79 2.91 16.00
C ALA A 315 13.80 1.79 16.31
N PRO A 316 13.50 0.54 15.94
CA PRO A 316 14.46 -0.55 16.09
C PRO A 316 15.61 -0.35 15.12
N SER A 317 16.81 -0.76 15.55
CA SER A 317 17.97 -0.73 14.66
C SER A 317 17.98 -1.98 13.81
N TYR A 318 17.63 -1.83 12.54
CA TYR A 318 17.84 -2.84 11.51
C TYR A 318 19.11 -2.55 10.71
N LYS A 319 19.75 -3.60 10.19
CA LYS A 319 20.88 -3.47 9.28
C LYS A 319 20.41 -3.02 7.90
N ASP A 320 21.27 -2.34 7.15
CA ASP A 320 21.00 -1.95 5.76
C ASP A 320 20.54 -3.15 4.89
N THR A 321 21.08 -4.35 5.18
CA THR A 321 20.75 -5.61 4.51
C THR A 321 19.38 -6.18 4.87
N GLN A 322 18.67 -5.59 5.82
CA GLN A 322 17.31 -5.97 6.21
C GLN A 322 16.25 -5.09 5.58
N TYR A 323 16.65 -4.17 4.72
CA TYR A 323 15.76 -3.34 3.91
C TYR A 323 15.93 -3.68 2.43
N TYR A 324 14.83 -3.65 1.70
CA TYR A 324 14.83 -3.73 0.25
C TYR A 324 15.30 -2.40 -0.38
N ASP A 325 14.80 -1.29 0.13
CA ASP A 325 15.04 0.06 -0.39
C ASP A 325 15.16 1.10 0.73
N GLY A 326 15.51 0.69 1.94
CA GLY A 326 15.60 1.53 3.14
C GLY A 326 14.25 1.98 3.72
N PHE A 327 13.18 1.82 2.98
CA PHE A 327 11.82 2.20 3.35
C PHE A 327 10.94 0.98 3.58
N HIS A 328 11.12 -0.06 2.78
CA HIS A 328 10.50 -1.35 2.97
C HIS A 328 11.51 -2.32 3.58
N LEU A 329 11.13 -2.94 4.68
CA LEU A 329 11.87 -4.09 5.19
C LEU A 329 11.80 -5.23 4.16
N ASP A 330 12.92 -5.92 3.95
CA ASP A 330 12.96 -7.08 3.07
C ASP A 330 12.10 -8.23 3.61
N THR A 331 11.54 -9.02 2.72
CA THR A 331 10.60 -10.10 3.08
C THR A 331 11.30 -11.34 3.65
N VAL A 332 12.63 -11.42 3.56
CA VAL A 332 13.41 -12.57 4.01
C VAL A 332 13.92 -12.40 5.44
N HIS A 333 14.41 -11.21 5.78
CA HIS A 333 15.09 -10.94 7.05
C HIS A 333 14.36 -9.90 7.92
N GLY A 334 14.19 -8.68 7.39
CA GLY A 334 13.72 -7.53 8.17
C GLY A 334 12.25 -7.63 8.52
N LEU A 335 11.39 -7.86 7.51
CA LEU A 335 9.95 -7.92 7.71
C LEU A 335 9.51 -9.05 8.64
N PRO A 336 10.06 -10.28 8.54
CA PRO A 336 9.74 -11.34 9.49
C PRO A 336 10.17 -11.03 10.93
N GLN A 337 11.34 -10.40 11.11
CA GLN A 337 11.81 -10.00 12.43
C GLN A 337 10.88 -8.96 13.05
N TRP A 338 10.53 -7.93 12.28
CA TRP A 338 9.61 -6.90 12.75
C TRP A 338 8.20 -7.41 12.98
N THR A 339 7.69 -8.30 12.14
CA THR A 339 6.38 -8.94 12.30
C THR A 339 6.26 -9.62 13.67
N LYS A 340 7.29 -10.39 14.08
CA LYS A 340 7.32 -11.00 15.40
C LYS A 340 7.29 -9.96 16.53
N THR A 341 8.05 -8.88 16.40
CA THR A 341 8.07 -7.80 17.37
C THR A 341 6.70 -7.15 17.49
N LEU A 342 6.13 -6.72 16.37
CA LEU A 342 4.83 -6.07 16.28
C LEU A 342 3.73 -6.90 16.95
N PHE A 343 3.59 -8.17 16.55
CA PHE A 343 2.51 -9.00 17.08
C PHE A 343 2.76 -9.49 18.50
N THR A 344 4.02 -9.54 18.94
CA THR A 344 4.35 -9.74 20.36
C THR A 344 3.91 -8.54 21.21
N ASP A 345 4.13 -7.32 20.73
CA ASP A 345 3.73 -6.10 21.45
C ASP A 345 2.20 -5.95 21.46
N ILE A 346 1.51 -6.28 20.37
CA ILE A 346 0.04 -6.32 20.30
C ILE A 346 -0.56 -7.29 21.34
N ILE A 347 0.08 -8.43 21.59
CA ILE A 347 -0.43 -9.40 22.57
C ILE A 347 -0.20 -8.94 24.02
N LYS A 348 0.90 -8.24 24.27
CA LYS A 348 1.25 -7.75 25.61
C LYS A 348 0.42 -6.54 26.05
N GLY A 349 -0.05 -5.71 25.11
CA GLY A 349 -0.84 -4.51 25.37
C GLY A 349 -2.31 -4.74 25.14
#